data_2d2699271350bffc627f1bc9673f8b46
#
_entry.id   2d2699271350bffc627f1bc9673f8b46
#
_cell.length_a   1.000
_cell.length_b   1.000
_cell.length_c   1.000
_cell.angle_alpha   90.00
_cell.angle_beta   90.00
_cell.angle_gamma   90.00
#
_symmetry.space_group_name_H-M   'P 1'
#
loop_
_entity.id
_entity.type
_entity.pdbx_description
1 polymer ?
#
loop_
_entity_poly.entity_id
_entity_poly.type
_entity_poly.pdbx_seq_one_letter_code
_entity_poly.pdbx_strand_id
1 'polypeptide(L)'
;MKLLKLSLLALLIFPAFVSAQSMSDHTIGLRLGDSDGLGAEISYQKSLSRNNRLEVNLGFRDSRAYDAFKLSGLYEWVLPLEGDFNWYYGVGGGLGNVNFERRPSETDPNGEEVDGGLFVFAAGNIGVEYNFDFPLVISLDMRPEIGLLGYNEFSDSFDFDIGLGIRYQF
;
A
#
# COMPACT_ATOMS: atom_id res chain seq x y z
N MET A 1 34.11 21.24 3.51
CA MET A 1 33.32 20.35 2.66
C MET A 1 33.74 18.86 2.71
N LYS A 2 35.02 18.50 2.82
CA LYS A 2 35.45 17.08 2.89
C LYS A 2 35.08 16.42 4.24
N LEU A 3 35.15 17.15 5.36
CA LEU A 3 34.79 16.64 6.69
C LEU A 3 33.28 16.38 6.84
N LEU A 4 32.45 17.18 6.18
CA LEU A 4 30.98 16.98 6.20
C LEU A 4 30.56 15.73 5.42
N LYS A 5 31.27 15.39 4.34
CA LYS A 5 31.04 14.17 3.57
C LYS A 5 31.51 12.91 4.31
N LEU A 6 32.56 13.04 5.12
CA LEU A 6 33.08 11.91 5.94
C LEU A 6 32.16 11.62 7.14
N SER A 7 31.57 12.67 7.75
CA SER A 7 30.60 12.48 8.84
C SER A 7 29.27 11.89 8.36
N LEU A 8 28.84 12.22 7.11
CA LEU A 8 27.65 11.62 6.52
C LEU A 8 27.88 10.13 6.17
N LEU A 9 29.10 9.77 5.75
CA LEU A 9 29.46 8.39 5.46
C LEU A 9 29.64 7.56 6.75
N ALA A 10 30.12 8.17 7.84
CA ALA A 10 30.25 7.50 9.13
C ALA A 10 28.91 7.22 9.80
N LEU A 11 27.86 8.00 9.49
CA LEU A 11 26.50 7.78 10.00
C LEU A 11 25.84 6.53 9.37
N LEU A 12 26.32 6.10 8.19
CA LEU A 12 25.84 4.91 7.47
C LEU A 12 26.49 3.60 7.95
N ILE A 13 27.50 3.65 8.83
CA ILE A 13 28.29 2.47 9.27
C ILE A 13 28.06 2.19 10.77
N PHE A 14 27.03 2.72 11.39
CA PHE A 14 26.68 2.26 12.73
C PHE A 14 26.11 0.84 12.63
N PRO A 15 26.80 -0.19 13.20
CA PRO A 15 26.18 -1.48 13.34
C PRO A 15 25.06 -1.32 14.37
N ALA A 16 23.83 -1.21 13.90
CA ALA A 16 22.67 -1.35 14.74
C ALA A 16 22.78 -2.74 15.39
N PHE A 17 22.82 -2.80 16.71
CA PHE A 17 22.59 -4.04 17.44
C PHE A 17 21.14 -4.44 17.16
N VAL A 18 20.99 -5.28 16.14
CA VAL A 18 19.72 -5.81 15.70
C VAL A 18 19.27 -6.79 16.78
N SER A 19 18.46 -6.33 17.70
CA SER A 19 17.53 -7.22 18.39
C SER A 19 16.61 -7.76 17.31
N ALA A 20 16.66 -9.06 17.07
CA ALA A 20 15.76 -9.71 16.13
C ALA A 20 14.34 -9.64 16.72
N GLN A 21 13.62 -8.56 16.43
CA GLN A 21 12.19 -8.53 16.68
C GLN A 21 11.55 -9.59 15.79
N SER A 22 10.82 -10.51 16.41
CA SER A 22 10.06 -11.49 15.68
C SER A 22 8.84 -10.75 15.12
N MET A 23 8.78 -10.65 13.80
CA MET A 23 7.57 -10.23 13.10
C MET A 23 6.42 -11.16 13.50
N SER A 24 5.25 -10.61 13.83
CA SER A 24 4.07 -11.41 14.16
C SER A 24 3.68 -12.31 12.98
N ASP A 25 3.22 -13.52 13.29
CA ASP A 25 2.83 -14.48 12.25
C ASP A 25 1.69 -13.95 11.40
N HIS A 26 0.76 -13.24 12.02
CA HIS A 26 -0.41 -12.67 11.37
C HIS A 26 -0.73 -11.28 11.90
N THR A 27 -1.12 -10.38 11.02
CA THR A 27 -1.73 -9.09 11.40
C THR A 27 -2.96 -8.83 10.55
N ILE A 28 -3.95 -8.15 11.11
CA ILE A 28 -5.14 -7.67 10.41
C ILE A 28 -5.49 -6.26 10.86
N GLY A 29 -5.96 -5.43 9.94
CA GLY A 29 -6.33 -4.06 10.26
C GLY A 29 -6.80 -3.28 9.06
N LEU A 30 -6.57 -1.98 9.12
CA LEU A 30 -6.93 -1.03 8.08
C LEU A 30 -5.69 -0.33 7.56
N ARG A 31 -5.67 -0.08 6.27
CA ARG A 31 -4.76 0.86 5.62
C ARG A 31 -5.59 2.01 5.07
N LEU A 32 -5.27 3.21 5.50
CA LEU A 32 -5.93 4.45 5.10
C LEU A 32 -4.99 5.18 4.16
N GLY A 33 -5.37 5.30 2.91
CA GLY A 33 -4.62 5.98 1.84
C GLY A 33 -5.56 6.81 0.99
N ASP A 34 -5.05 7.36 -0.09
CA ASP A 34 -5.84 8.17 -1.03
C ASP A 34 -5.75 7.62 -2.48
N SER A 35 -5.38 6.35 -2.63
CA SER A 35 -5.26 5.70 -3.93
C SER A 35 -6.62 5.64 -4.62
N ASP A 36 -6.73 6.24 -5.79
CA ASP A 36 -7.90 6.22 -6.67
C ASP A 36 -9.23 6.51 -5.95
N GLY A 37 -9.15 7.28 -4.83
CA GLY A 37 -10.32 7.61 -4.01
C GLY A 37 -10.88 6.42 -3.22
N LEU A 38 -10.24 5.27 -3.14
CA LEU A 38 -10.69 4.13 -2.33
C LEU A 38 -10.54 4.36 -0.81
N GLY A 39 -9.66 5.26 -0.39
CA GLY A 39 -9.59 5.84 0.96
C GLY A 39 -9.28 4.87 2.11
N ALA A 40 -9.86 3.69 2.14
CA ALA A 40 -9.66 2.69 3.19
C ALA A 40 -9.64 1.28 2.63
N GLU A 41 -8.67 0.48 3.06
CA GLU A 41 -8.49 -0.91 2.70
C GLU A 41 -8.46 -1.78 3.96
N ILE A 42 -9.08 -2.95 3.91
CA ILE A 42 -8.83 -4.01 4.89
C ILE A 42 -7.47 -4.60 4.52
N SER A 43 -6.55 -4.61 5.47
CA SER A 43 -5.18 -5.08 5.29
C SER A 43 -4.93 -6.31 6.15
N TYR A 44 -4.42 -7.37 5.53
CA TYR A 44 -3.98 -8.58 6.20
C TYR A 44 -2.55 -8.89 5.81
N GLN A 45 -1.71 -9.20 6.82
CA GLN A 45 -0.33 -9.62 6.59
C GLN A 45 -0.08 -10.99 7.19
N LYS A 46 0.72 -11.79 6.48
CA LYS A 46 1.18 -13.10 6.92
C LYS A 46 2.69 -13.19 6.81
N SER A 47 3.35 -13.48 7.91
CA SER A 47 4.78 -13.80 7.92
C SER A 47 5.04 -15.07 7.12
N LEU A 48 5.99 -15.02 6.20
CA LEU A 48 6.45 -16.18 5.42
C LEU A 48 7.81 -16.66 5.93
N SER A 49 8.59 -15.78 6.50
CA SER A 49 9.88 -16.06 7.11
C SER A 49 10.23 -14.96 8.10
N ARG A 50 11.43 -14.99 8.69
CA ARG A 50 11.87 -13.98 9.66
C ARG A 50 11.86 -12.54 9.14
N ASN A 51 12.05 -12.38 7.84
CA ASN A 51 12.21 -11.06 7.20
C ASN A 51 11.29 -10.85 5.99
N ASN A 52 10.35 -11.77 5.75
CA ASN A 52 9.47 -11.68 4.58
C ASN A 52 8.03 -11.91 5.00
N ARG A 53 7.13 -11.14 4.42
CA ARG A 53 5.69 -11.30 4.60
C ARG A 53 4.93 -11.11 3.28
N LEU A 54 3.74 -11.64 3.24
CA LEU A 54 2.74 -11.34 2.24
C LEU A 54 1.73 -10.37 2.86
N GLU A 55 1.50 -9.25 2.19
CA GLU A 55 0.40 -8.34 2.51
C GLU A 55 -0.69 -8.47 1.46
N VAL A 56 -1.94 -8.55 1.90
CA VAL A 56 -3.13 -8.55 1.03
C VAL A 56 -4.04 -7.42 1.50
N ASN A 57 -4.44 -6.56 0.58
CA ASN A 57 -5.35 -5.46 0.86
C ASN A 57 -6.59 -5.56 -0.01
N LEU A 58 -7.73 -5.22 0.57
CA LEU A 58 -9.02 -5.22 -0.08
C LEU A 58 -9.73 -3.89 0.21
N GLY A 59 -9.87 -3.09 -0.83
CA GLY A 59 -10.58 -1.82 -0.82
C GLY A 59 -11.94 -1.91 -1.48
N PHE A 60 -12.91 -1.18 -0.94
CA PHE A 60 -14.23 -1.01 -1.52
C PHE A 60 -14.62 0.45 -1.49
N ARG A 61 -15.26 0.89 -2.55
CA ARG A 61 -15.88 2.20 -2.61
C ARG A 61 -17.26 2.08 -3.20
N ASP A 62 -18.20 2.66 -2.50
CA ASP A 62 -19.57 2.89 -2.95
C ASP A 62 -19.81 4.39 -2.87
N SER A 63 -20.00 5.03 -3.98
CA SER A 63 -20.26 6.47 -4.06
C SER A 63 -21.36 6.76 -5.09
N ARG A 64 -21.91 7.97 -5.02
CA ARG A 64 -22.92 8.40 -6.03
C ARG A 64 -22.35 8.53 -7.45
N ALA A 65 -21.06 8.46 -7.64
CA ALA A 65 -20.38 8.65 -8.92
C ALA A 65 -19.91 7.33 -9.53
N TYR A 66 -19.46 6.40 -8.69
CA TYR A 66 -18.94 5.10 -9.12
C TYR A 66 -18.86 4.12 -7.95
N ASP A 67 -18.93 2.84 -8.27
CA ASP A 67 -18.64 1.74 -7.40
C ASP A 67 -17.32 1.09 -7.82
N ALA A 68 -16.48 0.78 -6.85
CA ALA A 68 -15.20 0.16 -7.14
C ALA A 68 -14.81 -0.85 -6.06
N PHE A 69 -14.08 -1.88 -6.47
CA PHE A 69 -13.30 -2.70 -5.57
C PHE A 69 -11.87 -2.87 -6.08
N LYS A 70 -10.93 -3.07 -5.17
CA LYS A 70 -9.52 -3.26 -5.47
C LYS A 70 -8.95 -4.33 -4.55
N LEU A 71 -8.31 -5.34 -5.11
CA LEU A 71 -7.58 -6.37 -4.41
C LEU A 71 -6.12 -6.30 -4.79
N SER A 72 -5.24 -6.16 -3.81
CA SER A 72 -3.79 -6.16 -4.03
C SER A 72 -3.08 -7.20 -3.17
N GLY A 73 -1.96 -7.71 -3.67
CA GLY A 73 -1.06 -8.60 -2.97
C GLY A 73 0.38 -8.15 -3.14
N LEU A 74 1.12 -8.03 -2.05
CA LEU A 74 2.48 -7.53 -2.00
C LEU A 74 3.37 -8.52 -1.24
N TYR A 75 4.48 -8.89 -1.83
CA TYR A 75 5.56 -9.58 -1.15
C TYR A 75 6.54 -8.56 -0.61
N GLU A 76 6.75 -8.56 0.69
CA GLU A 76 7.52 -7.54 1.38
C GLU A 76 8.74 -8.14 2.10
N TRP A 77 9.84 -7.39 2.06
CA TRP A 77 11.04 -7.61 2.86
C TRP A 77 11.03 -6.61 4.01
N VAL A 78 11.04 -7.12 5.24
CA VAL A 78 10.99 -6.33 6.48
C VAL A 78 12.37 -6.38 7.12
N LEU A 79 12.94 -5.22 7.39
CA LEU A 79 14.26 -5.08 7.97
C LEU A 79 14.18 -4.24 9.24
N PRO A 80 14.84 -4.67 10.31
CA PRO A 80 14.86 -3.91 11.54
C PRO A 80 15.57 -2.57 11.34
N LEU A 81 15.05 -1.54 11.99
CA LEU A 81 15.65 -0.22 12.05
C LEU A 81 16.27 -0.05 13.45
N GLU A 82 15.74 0.79 14.28
CA GLU A 82 16.21 1.01 15.66
C GLU A 82 15.04 0.83 16.63
N GLY A 83 15.29 0.16 17.77
CA GLY A 83 14.23 -0.14 18.74
C GLY A 83 13.13 -0.99 18.12
N ASP A 84 11.88 -0.53 18.28
CA ASP A 84 10.69 -1.22 17.80
C ASP A 84 10.27 -0.80 16.39
N PHE A 85 11.12 -0.05 15.70
CA PHE A 85 10.91 0.34 14.32
C PHE A 85 11.47 -0.69 13.36
N ASN A 86 10.69 -0.99 12.32
CA ASN A 86 11.14 -1.66 11.10
C ASN A 86 10.91 -0.74 9.91
N TRP A 87 11.69 -0.93 8.86
CA TRP A 87 11.34 -0.47 7.54
C TRP A 87 11.11 -1.66 6.62
N TYR A 88 10.32 -1.46 5.60
CA TYR A 88 10.02 -2.52 4.66
C TYR A 88 9.91 -1.98 3.25
N TYR A 89 10.13 -2.85 2.30
CA TYR A 89 9.86 -2.60 0.90
C TYR A 89 9.28 -3.85 0.27
N GLY A 90 8.54 -3.68 -0.81
CA GLY A 90 7.86 -4.80 -1.43
C GLY A 90 7.54 -4.56 -2.88
N VAL A 91 7.14 -5.64 -3.53
CA VAL A 91 6.64 -5.64 -4.90
C VAL A 91 5.45 -6.57 -5.00
N GLY A 92 4.55 -6.24 -5.91
CA GLY A 92 3.36 -7.04 -6.13
C GLY A 92 2.48 -6.43 -7.19
N GLY A 93 1.19 -6.55 -7.00
CA GLY A 93 0.20 -6.00 -7.91
C GLY A 93 -1.19 -6.40 -7.48
N GLY A 94 -2.14 -6.12 -8.32
CA GLY A 94 -3.53 -6.39 -8.00
C GLY A 94 -4.44 -6.26 -9.20
N LEU A 95 -5.69 -6.38 -8.88
CA LEU A 95 -6.80 -6.21 -9.81
C LEU A 95 -7.96 -5.50 -9.11
N GLY A 96 -8.79 -4.87 -9.90
CA GLY A 96 -10.00 -4.25 -9.42
C GLY A 96 -11.02 -4.07 -10.53
N ASN A 97 -12.14 -3.51 -10.17
CA ASN A 97 -13.18 -3.13 -11.11
C ASN A 97 -13.79 -1.81 -10.69
N VAL A 98 -14.03 -0.94 -11.65
CA VAL A 98 -14.72 0.33 -11.46
C VAL A 98 -15.95 0.34 -12.35
N ASN A 99 -17.09 0.69 -11.78
CA ASN A 99 -18.35 0.90 -12.52
C ASN A 99 -18.80 2.34 -12.27
N PHE A 100 -18.82 3.13 -13.33
CA PHE A 100 -19.33 4.49 -13.26
C PHE A 100 -20.85 4.50 -13.42
N GLU A 101 -21.54 5.24 -12.54
CA GLU A 101 -22.97 5.45 -12.69
C GLU A 101 -23.25 6.46 -13.81
N ARG A 102 -24.09 6.04 -14.78
CA ARG A 102 -24.57 6.94 -15.84
C ARG A 102 -25.39 8.08 -15.23
N ARG A 103 -24.98 9.32 -15.46
CA ARG A 103 -25.73 10.51 -15.08
C ARG A 103 -26.28 11.22 -16.31
N PRO A 104 -27.57 11.05 -16.64
CA PRO A 104 -28.21 11.87 -17.63
C PRO A 104 -28.18 13.35 -17.21
N SER A 105 -27.86 14.25 -18.12
CA SER A 105 -27.93 15.69 -17.91
C SER A 105 -29.00 16.32 -18.83
N GLU A 106 -29.41 17.54 -18.56
CA GLU A 106 -30.37 18.26 -19.43
C GLU A 106 -29.85 18.49 -20.85
N THR A 107 -28.53 18.55 -21.01
CA THR A 107 -27.82 18.73 -22.30
C THR A 107 -27.46 17.43 -22.98
N ASP A 108 -27.37 16.33 -22.23
CA ASP A 108 -27.15 14.98 -22.74
C ASP A 108 -28.08 13.99 -22.01
N PRO A 109 -29.29 13.76 -22.51
CA PRO A 109 -30.29 12.87 -21.90
C PRO A 109 -29.86 11.39 -21.87
N ASN A 110 -28.91 10.98 -22.73
CA ASN A 110 -28.40 9.63 -22.77
C ASN A 110 -27.21 9.44 -21.80
N GLY A 111 -26.61 10.53 -21.34
CA GLY A 111 -25.38 10.52 -20.53
C GLY A 111 -24.16 10.04 -21.33
N GLU A 112 -23.00 10.63 -21.13
CA GLU A 112 -21.75 10.04 -21.63
C GLU A 112 -21.50 8.70 -20.93
N GLU A 113 -21.21 7.67 -21.71
CA GLU A 113 -20.70 6.41 -21.15
C GLU A 113 -19.25 6.67 -20.73
N VAL A 114 -19.02 6.76 -19.44
CA VAL A 114 -17.65 6.70 -18.92
C VAL A 114 -17.26 5.23 -18.87
N ASP A 115 -16.24 4.88 -19.64
CA ASP A 115 -15.73 3.50 -19.67
C ASP A 115 -15.18 3.13 -18.29
N GLY A 116 -15.84 2.22 -17.63
CA GLY A 116 -15.36 1.52 -16.45
C GLY A 116 -15.02 0.08 -16.81
N GLY A 117 -14.51 -0.67 -15.87
CA GLY A 117 -14.26 -2.09 -16.08
C GLY A 117 -13.17 -2.67 -15.18
N LEU A 118 -12.79 -3.88 -15.52
CA LEU A 118 -11.68 -4.57 -14.89
C LEU A 118 -10.36 -3.88 -15.22
N PHE A 119 -9.49 -3.80 -14.21
CA PHE A 119 -8.12 -3.32 -14.38
C PHE A 119 -7.14 -4.21 -13.61
N VAL A 120 -5.90 -4.23 -14.07
CA VAL A 120 -4.76 -4.94 -13.47
C VAL A 120 -3.59 -4.00 -13.37
N PHE A 121 -2.89 -4.03 -12.26
CA PHE A 121 -1.76 -3.14 -11.99
C PHE A 121 -0.59 -3.88 -11.33
N ALA A 122 0.61 -3.35 -11.51
CA ALA A 122 1.78 -3.67 -10.71
C ALA A 122 1.96 -2.61 -9.62
N ALA A 123 2.45 -3.03 -8.46
CA ALA A 123 2.69 -2.14 -7.34
C ALA A 123 4.07 -2.36 -6.72
N GLY A 124 4.69 -1.26 -6.31
CA GLY A 124 5.77 -1.25 -5.35
C GLY A 124 5.26 -0.85 -3.97
N ASN A 125 6.05 -1.10 -2.93
CA ASN A 125 5.75 -0.60 -1.59
C ASN A 125 7.04 -0.27 -0.86
N ILE A 126 7.05 0.81 -0.10
CA ILE A 126 8.13 1.15 0.84
C ILE A 126 7.53 1.88 2.03
N GLY A 127 7.91 1.47 3.24
CA GLY A 127 7.34 2.05 4.45
C GLY A 127 8.19 1.84 5.68
N VAL A 128 7.70 2.43 6.75
CA VAL A 128 8.19 2.24 8.12
C VAL A 128 7.05 1.78 8.99
N GLU A 129 7.34 0.97 9.98
CA GLU A 129 6.35 0.50 10.94
C GLU A 129 6.92 0.55 12.35
N TYR A 130 6.05 0.75 13.30
CA TYR A 130 6.33 0.67 14.73
C TYR A 130 5.53 -0.46 15.36
N ASN A 131 6.23 -1.37 16.03
CA ASN A 131 5.65 -2.49 16.75
C ASN A 131 5.54 -2.13 18.23
N PHE A 132 4.32 -2.06 18.75
CA PHE A 132 4.09 -1.77 20.15
C PHE A 132 4.29 -3.01 21.03
N ASP A 133 4.59 -2.82 22.32
CA ASP A 133 4.66 -3.90 23.31
C ASP A 133 3.31 -4.63 23.52
N PHE A 134 2.22 -4.05 23.08
CA PHE A 134 0.90 -4.67 23.01
C PHE A 134 0.58 -4.96 21.53
N PRO A 135 -0.39 -5.85 21.22
CA PRO A 135 -0.58 -6.37 19.86
C PRO A 135 -1.13 -5.33 18.87
N LEU A 136 -0.32 -4.32 18.59
CA LEU A 136 -0.60 -3.24 17.64
C LEU A 136 0.63 -2.93 16.79
N VAL A 137 0.43 -2.75 15.49
CA VAL A 137 1.40 -2.18 14.55
C VAL A 137 0.79 -0.95 13.91
N ILE A 138 1.56 0.13 13.86
CA ILE A 138 1.25 1.32 13.05
C ILE A 138 2.31 1.45 11.97
N SER A 139 1.90 1.66 10.73
CA SER A 139 2.80 1.84 9.60
C SER A 139 2.46 3.08 8.79
N LEU A 140 3.48 3.63 8.16
CA LEU A 140 3.36 4.67 7.13
C LEU A 140 4.10 4.18 5.90
N ASP A 141 3.43 4.15 4.77
CA ASP A 141 3.99 3.63 3.51
C ASP A 141 3.66 4.50 2.31
N MET A 142 4.44 4.28 1.26
CA MET A 142 4.25 4.81 -0.08
C MET A 142 4.12 3.66 -1.05
N ARG A 143 3.08 3.70 -1.88
CA ARG A 143 2.77 2.65 -2.86
C ARG A 143 2.63 3.25 -4.26
N PRO A 144 3.70 3.25 -5.07
CA PRO A 144 3.59 3.52 -6.49
C PRO A 144 2.88 2.35 -7.18
N GLU A 145 1.95 2.67 -8.07
CA GLU A 145 1.19 1.71 -8.86
C GLU A 145 1.27 2.08 -10.35
N ILE A 146 1.32 1.06 -11.20
CA ILE A 146 1.37 1.23 -12.66
C ILE A 146 0.28 0.36 -13.27
N GLY A 147 -0.67 0.97 -13.97
CA GLY A 147 -1.69 0.28 -14.73
C GLY A 147 -1.06 -0.56 -15.85
N LEU A 148 -1.41 -1.84 -15.92
CA LEU A 148 -0.93 -2.77 -16.92
C LEU A 148 -2.00 -3.09 -17.97
N LEU A 149 -3.23 -3.28 -17.53
CA LEU A 149 -4.39 -3.61 -18.35
C LEU A 149 -5.63 -2.98 -17.73
N GLY A 150 -6.54 -2.50 -18.55
CA GLY A 150 -7.79 -1.94 -18.05
C GLY A 150 -8.49 -1.05 -19.08
N TYR A 151 -9.47 -0.29 -18.60
CA TYR A 151 -10.15 0.72 -19.41
C TYR A 151 -9.19 1.88 -19.78
N ASN A 152 -9.53 2.65 -20.80
CA ASN A 152 -8.59 3.58 -21.48
C ASN A 152 -7.91 4.61 -20.55
N GLU A 153 -8.54 5.02 -19.46
CA GLU A 153 -7.95 5.98 -18.50
C GLU A 153 -7.01 5.31 -17.49
N PHE A 154 -7.08 4.00 -17.32
CA PHE A 154 -6.29 3.26 -16.35
C PHE A 154 -5.02 2.63 -16.96
N SER A 155 -5.09 2.15 -18.22
CA SER A 155 -3.92 1.56 -18.86
C SER A 155 -2.83 2.63 -19.05
N ASP A 156 -1.59 2.30 -18.66
CA ASP A 156 -0.44 3.21 -18.64
C ASP A 156 -0.54 4.38 -17.61
N SER A 157 -1.52 4.36 -16.71
CA SER A 157 -1.59 5.31 -15.59
C SER A 157 -0.50 5.01 -14.56
N PHE A 158 0.03 6.06 -13.97
CA PHE A 158 0.89 5.97 -12.80
C PHE A 158 0.18 6.64 -11.63
N ASP A 159 0.01 5.91 -10.55
CA ASP A 159 -0.53 6.43 -9.30
C ASP A 159 0.48 6.33 -8.17
N PHE A 160 0.32 7.18 -7.17
CA PHE A 160 1.22 7.26 -6.04
C PHE A 160 0.42 7.50 -4.76
N ASP A 161 0.29 6.45 -3.98
CA ASP A 161 -0.50 6.46 -2.75
C ASP A 161 0.40 6.55 -1.51
N ILE A 162 -0.03 7.33 -0.52
CA ILE A 162 0.56 7.37 0.82
C ILE A 162 -0.47 6.85 1.79
N GLY A 163 -0.13 5.79 2.53
CA GLY A 163 -1.04 5.09 3.42
C GLY A 163 -0.57 5.04 4.87
N LEU A 164 -1.54 5.14 5.78
CA LEU A 164 -1.38 4.88 7.20
C LEU A 164 -2.01 3.53 7.54
N GLY A 165 -1.21 2.58 7.99
CA GLY A 165 -1.67 1.27 8.44
C GLY A 165 -1.85 1.21 9.94
N ILE A 166 -2.95 0.61 10.40
CA ILE A 166 -3.22 0.31 11.81
C ILE A 166 -3.67 -1.14 11.86
N ARG A 167 -2.87 -2.02 12.46
CA ARG A 167 -3.08 -3.47 12.43
C ARG A 167 -2.95 -4.09 13.82
N TYR A 168 -3.81 -5.05 14.10
CA TYR A 168 -3.74 -5.93 15.26
C TYR A 168 -2.87 -7.14 14.93
N GLN A 169 -1.98 -7.52 15.86
CA GLN A 169 -1.07 -8.67 15.76
C GLN A 169 -1.67 -9.88 16.50
N PHE A 170 -1.54 -11.09 15.92
CA PHE A 170 -2.00 -12.35 16.57
C PHE A 170 -1.25 -13.57 16.07
#